data_554500d7c218a18241ff4121bc7ff65f
#
_entry.id   554500d7c218a18241ff4121bc7ff65f
#
_cell.length_a   1.000
_cell.length_b   1.000
_cell.length_c   1.000
_cell.angle_alpha   90.00
_cell.angle_beta   90.00
_cell.angle_gamma   90.00
#
_symmetry.space_group_name_H-M   'P 1'
#
loop_
_entity.id
_entity.type
_entity.pdbx_description
1 polymer ?
#
loop_
_entity_poly.entity_id
_entity_poly.type
_entity_poly.pdbx_seq_one_letter_code
_entity_poly.pdbx_strand_id
1 'polypeptide(L)'
;SDLTGDGSMDASNMLKPYLEGGEIRFIGSTTYEEFNRYFSRSRGLVRRFQQIDIQEPGIEETIHIVEGLKERYETFHGVVYEEGVIAYAVTAAARYISDRFLPDKAIDLVDEAGAYREIHPTDTETQTVDKALITDILARICKVDVLAMKEEDNATLETLHERISAKIYGQEEAVCQVVEAVQMAKAGLLDENKPLASLLFVGPTGVGKTEVAKVLASELGIALQRFDMS
;
A
#
# COMPACT_ATOMS: atom_id res chain seq x y z
N SER A 1 18.37 -2.55 19.74
CA SER A 1 19.13 -3.62 20.39
C SER A 1 18.20 -4.75 20.76
N ASP A 2 18.31 -5.78 20.01
CA ASP A 2 17.80 -7.14 20.06
C ASP A 2 17.17 -7.63 21.38
N LEU A 3 15.84 -7.69 21.36
CA LEU A 3 15.04 -8.54 22.25
C LEU A 3 14.41 -9.70 21.46
N THR A 4 15.08 -10.17 20.42
CA THR A 4 14.72 -11.32 19.60
C THR A 4 15.45 -12.56 20.06
N GLY A 5 14.99 -13.16 21.13
CA GLY A 5 15.51 -14.46 21.56
C GLY A 5 15.11 -14.75 23.01
N ASP A 6 14.23 -15.71 23.20
CA ASP A 6 13.87 -16.29 24.51
C ASP A 6 12.99 -15.44 25.47
N GLY A 7 12.80 -14.13 25.22
CA GLY A 7 12.05 -13.25 26.14
C GLY A 7 10.53 -13.45 26.16
N SER A 8 9.94 -14.12 25.18
CA SER A 8 8.46 -14.25 25.13
C SER A 8 7.90 -15.29 26.11
N MET A 9 8.66 -16.33 26.42
CA MET A 9 8.29 -17.29 27.48
C MET A 9 8.44 -16.68 28.87
N ASP A 10 9.41 -15.80 29.04
CA ASP A 10 9.69 -15.13 30.32
C ASP A 10 8.61 -14.09 30.64
N ALA A 11 8.19 -13.27 29.68
CA ALA A 11 7.13 -12.29 29.85
C ALA A 11 5.78 -12.94 30.21
N SER A 12 5.45 -14.08 29.60
CA SER A 12 4.25 -14.86 29.92
C SER A 12 4.23 -15.36 31.35
N ASN A 13 5.37 -15.83 31.85
CA ASN A 13 5.50 -16.31 33.22
C ASN A 13 5.54 -15.16 34.23
N MET A 14 6.10 -14.01 33.86
CA MET A 14 6.11 -12.82 34.72
C MET A 14 4.72 -12.18 34.85
N LEU A 15 3.89 -12.20 33.81
CA LEU A 15 2.55 -11.63 33.82
C LEU A 15 1.52 -12.53 34.53
N LYS A 16 1.76 -13.82 34.59
CA LYS A 16 0.83 -14.81 35.13
C LYS A 16 0.34 -14.53 36.57
N PRO A 17 1.21 -14.20 37.56
CA PRO A 17 0.78 -13.87 38.90
C PRO A 17 -0.13 -12.64 38.96
N TYR A 18 0.17 -11.63 38.18
CA TYR A 18 -0.60 -10.38 38.15
C TYR A 18 -1.96 -10.54 37.47
N LEU A 19 -2.05 -11.41 36.45
CA LEU A 19 -3.31 -11.79 35.82
C LEU A 19 -4.18 -12.70 36.71
N GLU A 20 -3.56 -13.43 37.62
CA GLU A 20 -4.26 -14.30 38.56
C GLU A 20 -4.81 -13.54 39.77
N GLY A 21 -4.14 -12.47 40.18
CA GLY A 21 -4.54 -11.66 41.34
C GLY A 21 -5.74 -10.74 41.10
N GLY A 22 -6.11 -10.47 39.85
CA GLY A 22 -7.27 -9.63 39.49
C GLY A 22 -7.14 -8.14 39.87
N GLU A 23 -6.02 -7.72 40.40
CA GLU A 23 -5.78 -6.34 40.86
C GLU A 23 -5.37 -5.39 39.74
N ILE A 24 -4.84 -5.93 38.65
CA ILE A 24 -4.32 -5.14 37.51
C ILE A 24 -5.13 -5.45 36.24
N ARG A 25 -5.50 -4.40 35.52
CA ARG A 25 -6.11 -4.51 34.18
C ARG A 25 -5.04 -4.33 33.11
N PHE A 26 -5.00 -5.26 32.18
CA PHE A 26 -4.05 -5.25 31.09
C PHE A 26 -4.74 -4.97 29.76
N ILE A 27 -4.14 -4.10 28.96
CA ILE A 27 -4.46 -3.91 27.56
C ILE A 27 -3.17 -4.16 26.81
N GLY A 28 -3.17 -5.14 25.90
CA GLY A 28 -2.02 -5.48 25.05
C GLY A 28 -2.36 -5.24 23.60
N SER A 29 -1.39 -4.78 22.82
CA SER A 29 -1.47 -4.64 21.37
C SER A 29 -0.43 -5.56 20.74
N THR A 30 -0.80 -6.27 19.68
CA THR A 30 0.06 -7.20 18.95
C THR A 30 -0.44 -7.38 17.53
N THR A 31 0.40 -7.88 16.64
CA THR A 31 -0.01 -8.26 15.29
C THR A 31 -0.62 -9.67 15.27
N TYR A 32 -1.39 -10.01 14.22
CA TYR A 32 -1.89 -11.39 14.03
C TYR A 32 -0.76 -12.41 13.94
N GLU A 33 0.35 -12.04 13.30
CA GLU A 33 1.52 -12.92 13.18
C GLU A 33 2.14 -13.21 14.54
N GLU A 34 2.40 -12.17 15.34
CA GLU A 34 2.96 -12.32 16.68
C GLU A 34 2.00 -13.03 17.63
N PHE A 35 0.69 -12.72 17.57
CA PHE A 35 -0.32 -13.42 18.33
C PHE A 35 -0.29 -14.91 18.02
N ASN A 36 -0.31 -15.30 16.75
CA ASN A 36 -0.28 -16.70 16.33
C ASN A 36 1.05 -17.38 16.70
N ARG A 37 2.16 -16.67 16.60
CA ARG A 37 3.50 -17.22 16.87
C ARG A 37 3.76 -17.42 18.37
N TYR A 38 3.34 -16.48 19.19
CA TYR A 38 3.73 -16.43 20.60
C TYR A 38 2.56 -16.67 21.55
N PHE A 39 1.41 -16.03 21.35
CA PHE A 39 0.28 -16.10 22.29
C PHE A 39 -0.59 -17.33 22.10
N SER A 40 -0.90 -17.74 20.87
CA SER A 40 -1.81 -18.85 20.59
C SER A 40 -1.35 -20.19 21.22
N ARG A 41 -0.05 -20.33 21.44
CA ARG A 41 0.56 -21.50 22.09
C ARG A 41 0.31 -21.55 23.60
N SER A 42 0.06 -20.41 24.23
CA SER A 42 -0.15 -20.29 25.68
C SER A 42 -1.64 -20.27 26.01
N ARG A 43 -2.31 -21.45 25.96
CA ARG A 43 -3.75 -21.58 26.23
C ARG A 43 -4.19 -20.96 27.54
N GLY A 44 -3.33 -20.93 28.58
CA GLY A 44 -3.60 -20.34 29.88
C GLY A 44 -3.71 -18.81 29.83
N LEU A 45 -2.92 -18.15 28.99
CA LEU A 45 -2.96 -16.70 28.79
C LEU A 45 -4.12 -16.29 27.90
N VAL A 46 -4.29 -16.96 26.75
CA VAL A 46 -5.33 -16.62 25.77
C VAL A 46 -6.72 -16.59 26.39
N ARG A 47 -7.03 -17.52 27.31
CA ARG A 47 -8.33 -17.57 27.99
C ARG A 47 -8.60 -16.41 28.96
N ARG A 48 -7.59 -15.63 29.30
CA ARG A 48 -7.67 -14.50 30.25
C ARG A 48 -7.80 -13.16 29.56
N PHE A 49 -7.58 -13.13 28.24
CA PHE A 49 -7.73 -11.95 27.42
C PHE A 49 -8.95 -12.08 26.52
N GLN A 50 -9.72 -11.01 26.44
CA GLN A 50 -10.70 -10.86 25.38
C GLN A 50 -9.96 -10.36 24.16
N GLN A 51 -9.98 -11.13 23.08
CA GLN A 51 -9.43 -10.71 21.79
C GLN A 51 -10.38 -9.70 21.16
N ILE A 52 -9.82 -8.58 20.72
CA ILE A 52 -10.52 -7.54 19.96
C ILE A 52 -9.74 -7.35 18.67
N ASP A 53 -10.37 -7.67 17.56
CA ASP A 53 -9.76 -7.53 16.24
C ASP A 53 -9.92 -6.09 15.77
N ILE A 54 -8.79 -5.46 15.42
CA ILE A 54 -8.76 -4.13 14.80
C ILE A 54 -8.45 -4.34 13.31
N GLN A 55 -9.39 -3.95 12.47
CA GLN A 55 -9.26 -4.10 11.02
C GLN A 55 -8.67 -2.85 10.38
N GLU A 56 -8.08 -3.03 9.19
CA GLU A 56 -7.63 -1.93 8.37
C GLU A 56 -8.82 -1.05 7.96
N PRO A 57 -8.77 0.27 8.15
CA PRO A 57 -9.84 1.17 7.74
C PRO A 57 -9.92 1.27 6.21
N GLY A 58 -11.12 1.52 5.70
CA GLY A 58 -11.32 1.81 4.28
C GLY A 58 -10.74 3.17 3.85
N ILE A 59 -10.74 3.43 2.54
CA ILE A 59 -10.20 4.67 1.96
C ILE A 59 -10.91 5.90 2.52
N GLU A 60 -12.24 5.92 2.54
CA GLU A 60 -13.02 7.06 3.03
C GLU A 60 -12.79 7.33 4.52
N GLU A 61 -12.76 6.28 5.33
CA GLU A 61 -12.46 6.40 6.75
C GLU A 61 -11.03 6.91 6.98
N THR A 62 -10.07 6.43 6.19
CA THR A 62 -8.70 6.91 6.24
C THR A 62 -8.58 8.38 5.84
N ILE A 63 -9.34 8.84 4.83
CA ILE A 63 -9.37 10.26 4.47
C ILE A 63 -9.83 11.09 5.66
N HIS A 64 -10.88 10.68 6.36
CA HIS A 64 -11.34 11.39 7.57
C HIS A 64 -10.30 11.41 8.68
N ILE A 65 -9.58 10.30 8.90
CA ILE A 65 -8.51 10.22 9.88
C ILE A 65 -7.39 11.20 9.54
N VAL A 66 -6.92 11.21 8.29
CA VAL A 66 -5.78 12.04 7.86
C VAL A 66 -6.19 13.52 7.77
N GLU A 67 -7.40 13.83 7.33
CA GLU A 67 -7.94 15.22 7.38
C GLU A 67 -7.98 15.74 8.82
N GLY A 68 -8.34 14.90 9.79
CA GLY A 68 -8.28 15.27 11.21
C GLY A 68 -6.87 15.53 11.73
N LEU A 69 -5.83 15.05 11.05
CA LEU A 69 -4.42 15.29 11.39
C LEU A 69 -3.79 16.45 10.60
N LYS A 70 -4.44 16.89 9.52
CA LYS A 70 -3.93 17.88 8.56
C LYS A 70 -3.37 19.13 9.25
N GLU A 71 -4.18 19.81 10.06
CA GLU A 71 -3.78 21.06 10.75
C GLU A 71 -2.54 20.87 11.62
N ARG A 72 -2.39 19.70 12.23
CA ARG A 72 -1.24 19.36 13.05
C ARG A 72 0.04 19.23 12.20
N TYR A 73 -0.03 18.58 11.04
CA TYR A 73 1.09 18.47 10.11
C TYR A 73 1.42 19.81 9.45
N GLU A 74 0.41 20.62 9.09
CA GLU A 74 0.60 21.97 8.56
C GLU A 74 1.38 22.84 9.55
N THR A 75 1.00 22.77 10.83
CA THR A 75 1.70 23.51 11.90
C THR A 75 3.11 22.99 12.12
N PHE A 76 3.30 21.67 12.08
CA PHE A 76 4.58 21.03 12.38
C PHE A 76 5.63 21.33 11.30
N HIS A 77 5.25 21.21 10.02
CA HIS A 77 6.15 21.42 8.88
C HIS A 77 6.13 22.86 8.34
N GLY A 78 5.24 23.72 8.82
CA GLY A 78 5.10 25.10 8.31
C GLY A 78 4.60 25.13 6.85
N VAL A 79 3.73 24.21 6.47
CA VAL A 79 3.20 24.07 5.11
C VAL A 79 1.68 24.16 5.10
N VAL A 80 1.09 24.24 3.91
CA VAL A 80 -0.38 24.15 3.69
C VAL A 80 -0.64 23.05 2.66
N TYR A 81 -1.48 22.07 3.03
CA TYR A 81 -1.94 21.06 2.09
C TYR A 81 -3.10 21.63 1.29
N GLU A 82 -2.98 21.62 -0.05
CA GLU A 82 -4.03 22.11 -0.94
C GLU A 82 -5.31 21.28 -0.81
N GLU A 83 -6.42 21.86 -1.26
CA GLU A 83 -7.72 21.18 -1.23
C GLU A 83 -7.68 19.88 -2.04
N GLY A 84 -8.19 18.79 -1.46
CA GLY A 84 -8.24 17.47 -2.07
C GLY A 84 -6.90 16.72 -2.14
N VAL A 85 -5.79 17.29 -1.63
CA VAL A 85 -4.48 16.61 -1.60
C VAL A 85 -4.48 15.44 -0.63
N ILE A 86 -5.14 15.56 0.51
CA ILE A 86 -5.25 14.46 1.48
C ILE A 86 -5.99 13.26 0.89
N ALA A 87 -7.15 13.50 0.26
CA ALA A 87 -7.90 12.43 -0.40
C ALA A 87 -7.09 11.77 -1.53
N TYR A 88 -6.36 12.57 -2.30
CA TYR A 88 -5.46 12.08 -3.31
C TYR A 88 -4.33 11.21 -2.72
N ALA A 89 -3.67 11.67 -1.67
CA ALA A 89 -2.58 10.95 -1.01
C ALA A 89 -3.05 9.61 -0.45
N VAL A 90 -4.22 9.56 0.21
CA VAL A 90 -4.80 8.32 0.74
C VAL A 90 -5.11 7.33 -0.37
N THR A 91 -5.78 7.78 -1.44
CA THR A 91 -6.13 6.93 -2.58
C THR A 91 -4.88 6.40 -3.28
N ALA A 92 -3.88 7.26 -3.48
CA ALA A 92 -2.62 6.88 -4.09
C ALA A 92 -1.82 5.91 -3.20
N ALA A 93 -1.75 6.15 -1.89
CA ALA A 93 -1.11 5.22 -0.96
C ALA A 93 -1.79 3.85 -0.93
N ALA A 94 -3.14 3.82 -0.93
CA ALA A 94 -3.90 2.59 -0.99
C ALA A 94 -3.57 1.77 -2.24
N ARG A 95 -3.40 2.45 -3.37
CA ARG A 95 -3.18 1.83 -4.69
C ARG A 95 -1.74 1.37 -4.92
N TYR A 96 -0.75 2.17 -4.55
CA TYR A 96 0.64 1.96 -4.95
C TYR A 96 1.53 1.39 -3.84
N ILE A 97 1.18 1.59 -2.55
CA ILE A 97 1.92 1.03 -1.43
C ILE A 97 1.25 -0.26 -0.97
N SER A 98 1.77 -1.43 -1.38
CA SER A 98 1.18 -2.74 -1.13
C SER A 98 1.76 -3.48 0.08
N ASP A 99 2.90 -3.04 0.61
CA ASP A 99 3.64 -3.69 1.70
C ASP A 99 3.26 -3.18 3.10
N ARG A 100 2.37 -2.19 3.17
CA ARG A 100 1.88 -1.58 4.42
C ARG A 100 0.37 -1.35 4.38
N PHE A 101 -0.22 -1.11 5.54
CA PHE A 101 -1.66 -0.95 5.75
C PHE A 101 -2.07 0.50 5.94
N LEU A 102 -3.34 0.81 5.64
CA LEU A 102 -3.99 2.05 6.04
C LEU A 102 -4.30 2.02 7.56
N PRO A 103 -4.31 3.15 8.25
CA PRO A 103 -4.05 4.50 7.74
C PRO A 103 -2.56 4.85 7.65
N ASP A 104 -1.68 4.05 8.19
CA ASP A 104 -0.26 4.33 8.46
C ASP A 104 0.49 4.76 7.20
N LYS A 105 0.39 3.97 6.11
CA LYS A 105 1.05 4.29 4.83
C LYS A 105 0.61 5.61 4.20
N ALA A 106 -0.63 6.04 4.45
CA ALA A 106 -1.12 7.33 3.96
C ALA A 106 -0.66 8.49 4.86
N ILE A 107 -0.62 8.27 6.16
CA ILE A 107 -0.07 9.23 7.14
C ILE A 107 1.40 9.49 6.83
N ASP A 108 2.20 8.45 6.65
CA ASP A 108 3.61 8.56 6.32
C ASP A 108 3.85 9.34 5.02
N LEU A 109 3.04 9.07 3.98
CA LEU A 109 3.15 9.79 2.70
C LEU A 109 2.87 11.29 2.85
N VAL A 110 1.86 11.65 3.64
CA VAL A 110 1.51 13.05 3.91
C VAL A 110 2.59 13.73 4.74
N ASP A 111 3.08 13.07 5.78
CA ASP A 111 4.16 13.57 6.64
C ASP A 111 5.45 13.79 5.84
N GLU A 112 5.85 12.80 5.02
CA GLU A 112 7.05 12.90 4.18
C GLU A 112 6.95 14.00 3.13
N ALA A 113 5.76 14.23 2.56
CA ALA A 113 5.54 15.34 1.63
C ALA A 113 5.66 16.71 2.34
N GLY A 114 5.13 16.83 3.55
CA GLY A 114 5.30 18.02 4.38
C GLY A 114 6.76 18.28 4.72
N ALA A 115 7.47 17.27 5.21
CA ALA A 115 8.89 17.34 5.53
C ALA A 115 9.75 17.69 4.30
N TYR A 116 9.42 17.10 3.14
CA TYR A 116 10.12 17.44 1.89
C TYR A 116 9.96 18.91 1.52
N ARG A 117 8.74 19.47 1.63
CA ARG A 117 8.47 20.87 1.33
C ARG A 117 9.17 21.81 2.33
N GLU A 118 9.24 21.46 3.61
CA GLU A 118 9.97 22.18 4.63
C GLU A 118 11.46 22.31 4.29
N ILE A 119 12.10 21.21 3.85
CA ILE A 119 13.53 21.17 3.49
C ILE A 119 13.79 21.81 2.12
N HIS A 120 12.81 21.76 1.19
CA HIS A 120 12.91 22.30 -0.17
C HIS A 120 11.82 23.35 -0.41
N PRO A 121 11.96 24.55 0.21
CA PRO A 121 10.97 25.59 0.06
C PRO A 121 10.93 26.12 -1.37
N THR A 122 9.75 26.54 -1.80
CA THR A 122 9.56 27.27 -3.06
C THR A 122 9.74 28.78 -2.85
N ASP A 123 9.90 29.53 -3.94
CA ASP A 123 10.03 30.98 -3.90
C ASP A 123 8.73 31.72 -3.48
N THR A 124 7.69 30.98 -3.10
CA THR A 124 6.41 31.51 -2.64
C THR A 124 6.42 31.74 -1.13
N GLU A 125 5.68 32.78 -0.68
CA GLU A 125 5.58 33.13 0.73
C GLU A 125 4.92 32.02 1.55
N THR A 126 3.93 31.33 0.96
CA THR A 126 3.26 30.16 1.56
C THR A 126 3.80 28.89 0.95
N GLN A 127 4.33 28.00 1.78
CA GLN A 127 4.81 26.71 1.34
C GLN A 127 3.64 25.74 1.19
N THR A 128 3.34 25.30 -0.03
CA THR A 128 2.20 24.41 -0.31
C THR A 128 2.64 23.02 -0.68
N VAL A 129 1.85 22.04 -0.24
CA VAL A 129 1.93 20.63 -0.68
C VAL A 129 0.77 20.38 -1.66
N ASP A 130 1.10 20.15 -2.90
CA ASP A 130 0.17 19.88 -3.99
C ASP A 130 0.17 18.38 -4.39
N LYS A 131 -0.74 18.00 -5.29
CA LYS A 131 -0.83 16.62 -5.80
C LYS A 131 0.43 16.19 -6.56
N ALA A 132 1.13 17.13 -7.20
CA ALA A 132 2.35 16.83 -7.93
C ALA A 132 3.47 16.41 -6.97
N LEU A 133 3.61 17.10 -5.85
CA LEU A 133 4.59 16.73 -4.81
C LEU A 133 4.26 15.37 -4.20
N ILE A 134 3.00 15.09 -3.87
CA ILE A 134 2.58 13.76 -3.38
C ILE A 134 2.98 12.68 -4.38
N THR A 135 2.75 12.90 -5.68
CA THR A 135 3.11 11.94 -6.73
C THR A 135 4.62 11.71 -6.79
N ASP A 136 5.41 12.79 -6.70
CA ASP A 136 6.88 12.69 -6.75
C ASP A 136 7.43 11.94 -5.51
N ILE A 137 6.88 12.18 -4.33
CA ILE A 137 7.27 11.46 -3.10
C ILE A 137 6.86 9.99 -3.20
N LEU A 138 5.62 9.71 -3.61
CA LEU A 138 5.13 8.36 -3.79
C LEU A 138 5.98 7.54 -4.77
N ALA A 139 6.38 8.14 -5.89
CA ALA A 139 7.25 7.51 -6.87
C ALA A 139 8.62 7.13 -6.28
N ARG A 140 9.17 7.98 -5.41
CA ARG A 140 10.42 7.69 -4.69
C ARG A 140 10.26 6.53 -3.71
N ILE A 141 9.15 6.50 -2.95
CA ILE A 141 8.84 5.43 -2.00
C ILE A 141 8.67 4.09 -2.74
N CYS A 142 7.87 4.08 -3.80
CA CYS A 142 7.54 2.88 -4.55
C CYS A 142 8.61 2.48 -5.58
N LYS A 143 9.61 3.33 -5.85
CA LYS A 143 10.60 3.17 -6.91
C LYS A 143 9.96 2.99 -8.30
N VAL A 144 8.84 3.62 -8.53
CA VAL A 144 8.08 3.59 -9.79
C VAL A 144 8.34 4.86 -10.59
N ASP A 145 8.23 4.79 -11.91
CA ASP A 145 8.43 5.95 -12.77
C ASP A 145 7.28 6.95 -12.59
N VAL A 146 7.62 8.21 -12.29
CA VAL A 146 6.67 9.32 -12.10
C VAL A 146 5.80 9.54 -13.35
N LEU A 147 6.33 9.29 -14.53
CA LEU A 147 5.58 9.43 -15.78
C LEU A 147 4.42 8.44 -15.85
N ALA A 148 4.64 7.20 -15.42
CA ALA A 148 3.59 6.18 -15.38
C ALA A 148 2.47 6.53 -14.39
N MET A 149 2.77 7.24 -13.31
CA MET A 149 1.75 7.70 -12.34
C MET A 149 0.94 8.91 -12.83
N LYS A 150 1.57 9.81 -13.58
CA LYS A 150 0.92 11.05 -14.08
C LYS A 150 -0.01 10.82 -15.27
N GLU A 151 0.18 9.75 -16.04
CA GLU A 151 -0.58 9.46 -17.27
C GLU A 151 -1.88 8.66 -17.02
N GLU A 152 -2.27 8.40 -15.78
CA GLU A 152 -3.40 7.52 -15.44
C GLU A 152 -4.81 8.14 -15.49
N ASP A 153 -5.00 9.28 -16.13
CA ASP A 153 -6.33 9.71 -16.54
C ASP A 153 -6.76 8.93 -17.81
N ASN A 154 -8.03 8.63 -17.93
CA ASN A 154 -8.73 7.72 -18.86
C ASN A 154 -8.21 7.57 -20.31
N ALA A 155 -7.40 8.50 -20.80
CA ALA A 155 -6.77 8.44 -22.13
C ALA A 155 -5.74 7.29 -22.27
N THR A 156 -5.18 6.82 -21.17
CA THR A 156 -4.09 5.84 -21.16
C THR A 156 -4.55 4.41 -21.46
N LEU A 157 -5.81 4.08 -21.14
CA LEU A 157 -6.36 2.74 -21.39
C LEU A 157 -6.73 2.51 -22.86
N GLU A 158 -7.14 3.56 -23.57
CA GLU A 158 -7.45 3.46 -25.00
C GLU A 158 -6.18 3.18 -25.82
N THR A 159 -5.04 3.75 -25.38
CA THR A 159 -3.75 3.57 -26.06
C THR A 159 -2.93 2.39 -25.52
N LEU A 160 -3.38 1.71 -24.46
CA LEU A 160 -2.65 0.60 -23.82
C LEU A 160 -2.35 -0.53 -24.80
N HIS A 161 -3.31 -0.88 -25.65
CA HIS A 161 -3.15 -1.90 -26.68
C HIS A 161 -2.02 -1.53 -27.67
N GLU A 162 -2.00 -0.30 -28.16
CA GLU A 162 -0.99 0.19 -29.11
C GLU A 162 0.41 0.20 -28.47
N ARG A 163 0.51 0.64 -27.23
CA ARG A 163 1.77 0.71 -26.48
C ARG A 163 2.38 -0.66 -26.20
N ILE A 164 1.54 -1.64 -25.83
CA ILE A 164 2.00 -3.02 -25.62
C ILE A 164 2.37 -3.66 -26.95
N SER A 165 1.53 -3.49 -27.99
CA SER A 165 1.77 -4.05 -29.33
C SER A 165 3.04 -3.48 -29.98
N ALA A 166 3.41 -2.25 -29.69
CA ALA A 166 4.66 -1.66 -30.17
C ALA A 166 5.92 -2.34 -29.58
N LYS A 167 5.79 -3.00 -28.43
CA LYS A 167 6.91 -3.65 -27.70
C LYS A 167 6.91 -5.17 -27.84
N ILE A 168 5.78 -5.77 -28.20
CA ILE A 168 5.59 -7.22 -28.29
C ILE A 168 5.16 -7.58 -29.71
N TYR A 169 5.93 -8.44 -30.37
CA TYR A 169 5.69 -8.89 -31.74
C TYR A 169 5.13 -10.31 -31.77
N GLY A 170 4.13 -10.55 -32.61
CA GLY A 170 3.60 -11.90 -32.89
C GLY A 170 2.75 -12.50 -31.76
N GLN A 171 2.18 -11.66 -30.88
CA GLN A 171 1.29 -12.08 -29.79
C GLN A 171 0.05 -11.18 -29.71
N GLU A 172 -0.45 -10.71 -30.84
CA GLU A 172 -1.53 -9.72 -30.94
C GLU A 172 -2.81 -10.18 -30.21
N GLU A 173 -3.17 -11.47 -30.35
CA GLU A 173 -4.36 -12.03 -29.69
C GLU A 173 -4.20 -12.08 -28.16
N ALA A 174 -3.02 -12.46 -27.65
CA ALA A 174 -2.73 -12.46 -26.23
C ALA A 174 -2.72 -11.05 -25.65
N VAL A 175 -2.17 -10.08 -26.38
CA VAL A 175 -2.16 -8.65 -25.99
C VAL A 175 -3.60 -8.13 -25.92
N CYS A 176 -4.44 -8.44 -26.91
CA CYS A 176 -5.84 -8.03 -26.92
C CYS A 176 -6.59 -8.53 -25.70
N GLN A 177 -6.49 -9.83 -25.39
CA GLN A 177 -7.14 -10.45 -24.21
C GLN A 177 -6.66 -9.85 -22.88
N VAL A 178 -5.38 -9.54 -22.77
CA VAL A 178 -4.81 -8.89 -21.58
C VAL A 178 -5.35 -7.47 -21.41
N VAL A 179 -5.39 -6.68 -22.49
CA VAL A 179 -5.89 -5.31 -22.46
C VAL A 179 -7.39 -5.29 -22.12
N GLU A 180 -8.19 -6.17 -22.72
CA GLU A 180 -9.61 -6.31 -22.40
C GLU A 180 -9.84 -6.65 -20.93
N ALA A 181 -9.07 -7.60 -20.37
CA ALA A 181 -9.17 -7.97 -18.97
C ALA A 181 -8.84 -6.79 -18.03
N VAL A 182 -7.83 -5.99 -18.35
CA VAL A 182 -7.45 -4.80 -17.58
C VAL A 182 -8.50 -3.70 -17.71
N GLN A 183 -9.06 -3.48 -18.91
CA GLN A 183 -10.13 -2.50 -19.14
C GLN A 183 -11.40 -2.86 -18.38
N MET A 184 -11.83 -4.14 -18.40
CA MET A 184 -12.98 -4.63 -17.64
C MET A 184 -12.80 -4.43 -16.13
N ALA A 185 -11.61 -4.71 -15.63
CA ALA A 185 -11.29 -4.54 -14.21
C ALA A 185 -11.36 -3.06 -13.77
N LYS A 186 -10.81 -2.15 -14.58
CA LYS A 186 -10.83 -0.71 -14.29
C LYS A 186 -12.21 -0.06 -14.50
N ALA A 187 -13.07 -0.65 -15.33
CA ALA A 187 -14.45 -0.20 -15.51
C ALA A 187 -15.37 -0.48 -14.29
N GLY A 188 -14.82 -1.02 -13.19
CA GLY A 188 -15.59 -1.32 -11.98
C GLY A 188 -16.55 -2.50 -12.13
N LEU A 189 -16.39 -3.33 -13.17
CA LEU A 189 -17.20 -4.53 -13.39
C LEU A 189 -16.76 -5.71 -12.52
N LEU A 190 -15.67 -5.55 -11.76
CA LEU A 190 -15.14 -6.53 -10.82
C LEU A 190 -15.23 -5.99 -9.39
N ASP A 191 -15.39 -6.92 -8.46
CA ASP A 191 -15.49 -6.68 -7.01
C ASP A 191 -14.22 -5.96 -6.49
N GLU A 192 -14.35 -4.87 -5.75
CA GLU A 192 -13.23 -4.06 -5.24
C GLU A 192 -12.25 -4.85 -4.35
N ASN A 193 -12.68 -6.00 -3.83
CA ASN A 193 -11.87 -6.89 -3.00
C ASN A 193 -11.12 -7.98 -3.80
N LYS A 194 -11.17 -7.94 -5.13
CA LYS A 194 -10.48 -8.92 -5.99
C LYS A 194 -9.28 -8.28 -6.69
N PRO A 195 -8.24 -9.09 -7.01
CA PRO A 195 -7.14 -8.58 -7.83
C PRO A 195 -7.67 -8.10 -9.18
N LEU A 196 -7.06 -7.05 -9.73
CA LEU A 196 -7.42 -6.42 -10.99
C LEU A 196 -7.62 -7.45 -12.11
N ALA A 197 -6.74 -8.44 -12.21
CA ALA A 197 -6.89 -9.59 -13.07
C ALA A 197 -5.99 -10.74 -12.57
N SER A 198 -6.45 -11.98 -12.76
CA SER A 198 -5.64 -13.19 -12.61
C SER A 198 -5.43 -13.79 -13.99
N LEU A 199 -4.23 -13.65 -14.55
CA LEU A 199 -3.90 -14.05 -15.90
C LEU A 199 -2.95 -15.25 -15.87
N LEU A 200 -3.26 -16.30 -16.64
CA LEU A 200 -2.40 -17.45 -16.81
C LEU A 200 -1.90 -17.53 -18.25
N PHE A 201 -0.62 -17.25 -18.46
CA PHE A 201 0.01 -17.39 -19.78
C PHE A 201 0.48 -18.82 -20.01
N VAL A 202 -0.13 -19.52 -20.95
CA VAL A 202 0.19 -20.91 -21.32
C VAL A 202 0.79 -20.94 -22.71
N GLY A 203 1.89 -21.67 -22.87
CA GLY A 203 2.54 -21.84 -24.18
C GLY A 203 3.95 -22.43 -24.06
N PRO A 204 4.58 -22.80 -25.19
CA PRO A 204 5.95 -23.35 -25.22
C PRO A 204 6.99 -22.44 -24.57
N THR A 205 8.14 -23.01 -24.20
CA THR A 205 9.26 -22.21 -23.66
C THR A 205 9.84 -21.33 -24.76
N GLY A 206 10.18 -20.06 -24.43
CA GLY A 206 10.81 -19.15 -25.37
C GLY A 206 9.85 -18.27 -26.19
N VAL A 207 8.52 -18.44 -26.09
CA VAL A 207 7.54 -17.67 -26.89
C VAL A 207 7.24 -16.24 -26.34
N GLY A 208 7.91 -15.81 -25.27
CA GLY A 208 7.76 -14.45 -24.78
C GLY A 208 6.76 -14.24 -23.62
N LYS A 209 6.23 -15.30 -22.96
CA LYS A 209 5.27 -15.18 -21.85
C LYS A 209 5.71 -14.24 -20.74
N THR A 210 6.96 -14.36 -20.32
CA THR A 210 7.53 -13.50 -19.27
C THR A 210 7.71 -12.05 -19.76
N GLU A 211 7.98 -11.87 -21.05
CA GLU A 211 8.14 -10.54 -21.63
C GLU A 211 6.81 -9.79 -21.70
N VAL A 212 5.72 -10.48 -22.07
CA VAL A 212 4.36 -9.91 -22.00
C VAL A 212 4.05 -9.41 -20.58
N ALA A 213 4.35 -10.22 -19.57
CA ALA A 213 4.11 -9.82 -18.17
C ALA A 213 4.95 -8.60 -17.74
N LYS A 214 6.21 -8.53 -18.16
CA LYS A 214 7.10 -7.38 -17.87
C LYS A 214 6.64 -6.10 -18.55
N VAL A 215 6.32 -6.19 -19.85
CA VAL A 215 5.83 -5.04 -20.61
C VAL A 215 4.51 -4.56 -20.04
N LEU A 216 3.59 -5.46 -19.71
CA LEU A 216 2.31 -5.12 -19.10
C LEU A 216 2.52 -4.39 -17.77
N ALA A 217 3.35 -4.91 -16.88
CA ALA A 217 3.66 -4.28 -15.60
C ALA A 217 4.27 -2.88 -15.78
N SER A 218 5.20 -2.75 -16.74
CA SER A 218 5.82 -1.48 -17.08
C SER A 218 4.81 -0.46 -17.62
N GLU A 219 3.90 -0.89 -18.52
CA GLU A 219 2.88 -0.02 -19.09
C GLU A 219 1.77 0.38 -18.13
N LEU A 220 1.51 -0.46 -17.12
CA LEU A 220 0.56 -0.18 -16.04
C LEU A 220 1.21 0.58 -14.87
N GLY A 221 2.52 0.84 -14.91
CA GLY A 221 3.23 1.51 -13.82
C GLY A 221 3.26 0.72 -12.50
N ILE A 222 3.12 -0.61 -12.55
CA ILE A 222 3.11 -1.48 -11.37
C ILE A 222 4.41 -2.25 -11.21
N ALA A 223 4.84 -2.47 -9.96
CA ALA A 223 6.03 -3.26 -9.66
C ALA A 223 5.79 -4.75 -9.96
N LEU A 224 6.66 -5.35 -10.79
CA LEU A 224 6.64 -6.78 -11.06
C LEU A 224 7.47 -7.55 -10.02
N GLN A 225 6.82 -8.42 -9.26
CA GLN A 225 7.51 -9.39 -8.41
C GLN A 225 7.51 -10.75 -9.09
N ARG A 226 8.69 -11.34 -9.25
CA ARG A 226 8.86 -12.66 -9.91
C ARG A 226 9.23 -13.72 -8.88
N PHE A 227 8.47 -14.81 -8.87
CA PHE A 227 8.77 -16.01 -8.10
C PHE A 227 8.98 -17.17 -9.07
N ASP A 228 10.17 -17.78 -9.06
CA ASP A 228 10.45 -19.01 -9.80
C ASP A 228 10.04 -20.20 -8.92
N MET A 229 9.15 -21.04 -9.46
CA MET A 229 8.58 -22.21 -8.76
C MET A 229 9.21 -23.54 -9.26
N SER A 230 10.34 -23.48 -10.00
CA SER A 230 11.07 -24.65 -10.51
C SER A 230 12.23 -25.03 -9.63
#